data_4ddf105fd61cbb4aa919992618087c56
#
_entry.id   4ddf105fd61cbb4aa919992618087c56
#
_cell.length_a   1.000
_cell.length_b   1.000
_cell.length_c   1.000
_cell.angle_alpha   90.00
_cell.angle_beta   90.00
_cell.angle_gamma   90.00
#
_symmetry.space_group_name_H-M   'P 1'
#
loop_
_entity.id
_entity.type
_entity.pdbx_description
1 polymer ?
#
loop_
_entity_poly.entity_id
_entity_poly.type
_entity_poly.pdbx_seq_one_letter_code
_entity_poly.pdbx_strand_id
1 'polypeptide(L)'
;MRRSLGFKLQDAAIGLQKFVAFLEQHNTSHITVALSLQWAQENSAVQPVEWARRLSFVRGFARHWSATDPRTEVPPEGLLPYRPARVRPYLYSEEEIRRLLQAALELASLQGLASKTYYCLLGLLSVTGLRISEALHLRSEDVDLTEGILAVRSTKFGKSRFVPIHTSTQRVLCDYAAHRARLLAGRPASFFFVSRRGTRLEPSRVRRTFYTLSQRTGLRTPGASHGPRLHDFRHGFAVQTLIQWYRSGQDVERRLPILSTFLGHVHVSDTYWYLTSCPELMGLAVKRLEEYWEKPL
;
A
#
# COMPACT_ATOMS: atom_id res chain seq x y z
N MET A 1 -23.04 4.64 13.50
CA MET A 1 -22.51 6.01 13.43
C MET A 1 -21.23 6.12 12.56
N ARG A 2 -20.03 5.63 12.91
CA ARG A 2 -18.83 5.81 12.05
C ARG A 2 -18.93 5.16 10.65
N ARG A 3 -19.60 4.02 10.51
CA ARG A 3 -19.81 3.39 9.18
C ARG A 3 -20.78 4.21 8.32
N SER A 4 -21.79 4.83 8.87
CA SER A 4 -22.69 5.73 8.15
C SER A 4 -22.00 7.02 7.69
N LEU A 5 -20.84 7.35 8.28
CA LEU A 5 -19.94 8.43 7.87
C LEU A 5 -18.86 7.97 6.86
N GLY A 6 -19.00 6.78 6.25
CA GLY A 6 -18.10 6.28 5.22
C GLY A 6 -16.84 5.56 5.72
N PHE A 7 -16.65 5.38 7.03
CA PHE A 7 -15.51 4.62 7.56
C PHE A 7 -15.72 3.11 7.41
N LYS A 8 -14.83 2.43 6.72
CA LYS A 8 -14.94 0.97 6.48
C LYS A 8 -14.82 0.14 7.76
N LEU A 9 -14.00 0.52 8.71
CA LEU A 9 -13.79 -0.10 10.05
C LEU A 9 -13.76 -1.64 10.06
N GLN A 10 -13.28 -2.28 8.99
CA GLN A 10 -13.30 -3.75 8.84
C GLN A 10 -12.47 -4.43 9.93
N ASP A 11 -11.20 -3.99 10.11
CA ASP A 11 -10.29 -4.57 11.10
C ASP A 11 -10.80 -4.35 12.52
N ALA A 12 -11.32 -3.14 12.81
CA ALA A 12 -11.89 -2.83 14.12
C ALA A 12 -13.13 -3.66 14.39
N ALA A 13 -14.00 -3.92 13.39
CA ALA A 13 -15.17 -4.76 13.55
C ALA A 13 -14.79 -6.20 13.91
N ILE A 14 -13.84 -6.79 13.15
CA ILE A 14 -13.33 -8.15 13.43
C ILE A 14 -12.67 -8.20 14.81
N GLY A 15 -11.87 -7.18 15.15
CA GLY A 15 -11.21 -7.09 16.47
C GLY A 15 -12.22 -7.00 17.60
N LEU A 16 -13.24 -6.16 17.47
CA LEU A 16 -14.28 -6.01 18.49
C LEU A 16 -15.15 -7.27 18.67
N GLN A 17 -15.47 -7.99 17.57
CA GLN A 17 -16.16 -9.28 17.69
C GLN A 17 -15.36 -10.29 18.51
N LYS A 18 -14.04 -10.35 18.29
CA LYS A 18 -13.14 -11.22 19.08
C LYS A 18 -13.07 -10.77 20.54
N PHE A 19 -13.09 -9.47 20.78
CA PHE A 19 -13.09 -8.94 22.14
C PHE A 19 -14.40 -9.27 22.89
N VAL A 20 -15.54 -9.19 22.22
CA VAL A 20 -16.83 -9.61 22.81
C VAL A 20 -16.80 -11.08 23.20
N ALA A 21 -16.35 -11.96 22.29
CA ALA A 21 -16.21 -13.38 22.62
C ALA A 21 -15.25 -13.64 23.80
N PHE A 22 -14.19 -12.84 23.94
CA PHE A 22 -13.29 -12.89 25.08
C PHE A 22 -13.99 -12.48 26.38
N LEU A 23 -14.81 -11.41 26.39
CA LEU A 23 -15.59 -10.99 27.56
C LEU A 23 -16.60 -12.07 27.98
N GLU A 24 -17.28 -12.69 27.00
CA GLU A 24 -18.21 -13.80 27.23
C GLU A 24 -17.53 -14.99 27.91
N GLN A 25 -16.32 -15.38 27.46
CA GLN A 25 -15.54 -16.43 28.10
C GLN A 25 -15.10 -16.10 29.53
N HIS A 26 -14.97 -14.82 29.86
CA HIS A 26 -14.65 -14.36 31.23
C HIS A 26 -15.89 -14.03 32.06
N ASN A 27 -17.09 -14.40 31.58
CA ASN A 27 -18.36 -14.13 32.24
C ASN A 27 -18.56 -12.66 32.67
N THR A 28 -18.08 -11.72 31.82
CA THR A 28 -18.13 -10.28 32.11
C THR A 28 -18.98 -9.55 31.08
N SER A 29 -19.92 -8.71 31.55
CA SER A 29 -20.83 -7.95 30.70
C SER A 29 -20.37 -6.50 30.43
N HIS A 30 -19.29 -6.05 31.05
CA HIS A 30 -18.79 -4.69 30.93
C HIS A 30 -17.28 -4.66 30.62
N ILE A 31 -16.82 -3.54 30.07
CA ILE A 31 -15.45 -3.35 29.69
C ILE A 31 -14.65 -2.78 30.86
N THR A 32 -13.55 -3.46 31.22
CA THR A 32 -12.57 -2.92 32.17
C THR A 32 -11.21 -2.70 31.47
N VAL A 33 -10.38 -1.82 32.02
CA VAL A 33 -9.02 -1.59 31.52
C VAL A 33 -8.19 -2.87 31.61
N ALA A 34 -8.32 -3.61 32.72
CA ALA A 34 -7.61 -4.86 32.95
C ALA A 34 -7.92 -5.93 31.88
N LEU A 35 -9.20 -6.20 31.63
CA LEU A 35 -9.63 -7.16 30.60
C LEU A 35 -9.25 -6.70 29.19
N SER A 36 -9.30 -5.40 28.92
CA SER A 36 -8.88 -4.84 27.63
C SER A 36 -7.38 -5.07 27.37
N LEU A 37 -6.54 -4.91 28.38
CA LEU A 37 -5.10 -5.17 28.30
C LEU A 37 -4.83 -6.67 28.17
N GLN A 38 -5.48 -7.51 28.98
CA GLN A 38 -5.34 -8.95 28.90
C GLN A 38 -5.66 -9.47 27.49
N TRP A 39 -6.82 -9.09 26.94
CA TRP A 39 -7.18 -9.46 25.57
C TRP A 39 -6.21 -8.93 24.52
N ALA A 40 -5.75 -7.68 24.67
CA ALA A 40 -4.82 -7.10 23.71
C ALA A 40 -3.52 -7.92 23.64
N GLN A 41 -3.04 -8.43 24.77
CA GLN A 41 -1.78 -9.15 24.93
C GLN A 41 -1.91 -10.68 24.87
N GLU A 42 -3.12 -11.24 24.81
CA GLU A 42 -3.39 -12.68 24.79
C GLU A 42 -2.53 -13.46 23.77
N ASN A 43 -2.25 -12.86 22.62
CA ASN A 43 -1.38 -13.46 21.63
C ASN A 43 0.04 -12.88 21.75
N SER A 44 0.92 -13.61 22.46
CA SER A 44 2.32 -13.24 22.65
C SER A 44 3.18 -13.36 21.37
N ALA A 45 2.69 -14.09 20.37
CA ALA A 45 3.42 -14.30 19.09
C ALA A 45 3.36 -13.06 18.16
N VAL A 46 2.55 -12.05 18.48
CA VAL A 46 2.46 -10.83 17.68
C VAL A 46 3.30 -9.70 18.26
N GLN A 47 3.70 -8.76 17.42
CA GLN A 47 4.50 -7.62 17.87
C GLN A 47 3.73 -6.69 18.81
N PRO A 48 4.39 -6.00 19.75
CA PRO A 48 3.75 -5.10 20.70
C PRO A 48 2.89 -3.99 20.05
N VAL A 49 3.25 -3.54 18.84
CA VAL A 49 2.45 -2.58 18.08
C VAL A 49 1.06 -3.12 17.73
N GLU A 50 0.92 -4.42 17.56
CA GLU A 50 -0.37 -5.07 17.30
C GLU A 50 -1.23 -5.09 18.56
N TRP A 51 -0.64 -5.27 19.73
CA TRP A 51 -1.35 -5.14 21.01
C TRP A 51 -1.92 -3.74 21.21
N ALA A 52 -1.10 -2.71 20.93
CA ALA A 52 -1.55 -1.31 20.99
C ALA A 52 -2.68 -1.03 19.98
N ARG A 53 -2.60 -1.63 18.77
CA ARG A 53 -3.66 -1.54 17.76
C ARG A 53 -4.95 -2.20 18.24
N ARG A 54 -4.89 -3.40 18.79
CA ARG A 54 -6.04 -4.11 19.38
C ARG A 54 -6.67 -3.27 20.48
N LEU A 55 -5.89 -2.75 21.43
CA LEU A 55 -6.36 -1.90 22.50
C LEU A 55 -7.02 -0.61 21.98
N SER A 56 -6.53 -0.04 20.86
CA SER A 56 -7.14 1.15 20.26
C SER A 56 -8.56 0.89 19.73
N PHE A 57 -8.86 -0.34 19.28
CA PHE A 57 -10.22 -0.71 18.86
C PHE A 57 -11.18 -0.70 20.08
N VAL A 58 -10.76 -1.32 21.17
CA VAL A 58 -11.55 -1.35 22.42
C VAL A 58 -11.74 0.07 22.95
N ARG A 59 -10.69 0.87 23.05
CA ARG A 59 -10.75 2.28 23.48
C ARG A 59 -11.76 3.08 22.67
N GLY A 60 -11.70 2.95 21.33
CA GLY A 60 -12.61 3.66 20.42
C GLY A 60 -14.07 3.27 20.63
N PHE A 61 -14.34 2.00 20.96
CA PHE A 61 -15.68 1.51 21.28
C PHE A 61 -16.10 1.92 22.70
N ALA A 62 -15.23 1.73 23.70
CA ALA A 62 -15.50 2.05 25.10
C ALA A 62 -15.86 3.53 25.30
N ARG A 63 -15.18 4.46 24.61
CA ARG A 63 -15.54 5.91 24.62
C ARG A 63 -16.99 6.17 24.17
N HIS A 64 -17.53 5.34 23.31
CA HIS A 64 -18.91 5.47 22.86
C HIS A 64 -19.87 4.75 23.82
N TRP A 65 -19.47 3.56 24.27
CA TRP A 65 -20.32 2.70 25.08
C TRP A 65 -20.46 3.17 26.53
N SER A 66 -19.47 3.88 27.07
CA SER A 66 -19.50 4.45 28.43
C SER A 66 -20.65 5.44 28.65
N ALA A 67 -21.20 6.03 27.61
CA ALA A 67 -22.40 6.83 27.67
C ALA A 67 -23.70 5.98 27.94
N THR A 68 -23.65 4.68 27.61
CA THR A 68 -24.78 3.75 27.76
C THR A 68 -24.65 2.89 29.01
N ASP A 69 -23.44 2.43 29.32
CA ASP A 69 -23.12 1.64 30.51
C ASP A 69 -22.01 2.32 31.33
N PRO A 70 -22.35 2.98 32.45
CA PRO A 70 -21.38 3.69 33.31
C PRO A 70 -20.29 2.80 33.90
N ARG A 71 -20.47 1.47 33.94
CA ARG A 71 -19.44 0.52 34.40
C ARG A 71 -18.31 0.36 33.42
N THR A 72 -18.47 0.86 32.17
CA THR A 72 -17.48 0.76 31.14
C THR A 72 -16.30 1.68 31.41
N GLU A 73 -15.14 1.07 31.59
CA GLU A 73 -13.87 1.81 31.68
C GLU A 73 -13.28 2.07 30.28
N VAL A 74 -12.77 3.28 30.07
CA VAL A 74 -12.10 3.65 28.82
C VAL A 74 -10.59 3.49 28.99
N PRO A 75 -9.93 2.52 28.32
CA PRO A 75 -8.49 2.35 28.42
C PRO A 75 -7.74 3.62 28.03
N PRO A 76 -6.86 4.19 28.88
CA PRO A 76 -6.11 5.40 28.57
C PRO A 76 -5.12 5.19 27.42
N GLU A 77 -4.67 6.29 26.80
CA GLU A 77 -3.63 6.26 25.78
C GLU A 77 -2.25 5.99 26.40
N GLY A 78 -1.35 5.39 25.64
CA GLY A 78 0.02 5.18 26.09
C GLY A 78 0.26 3.94 26.97
N LEU A 79 -0.75 3.14 27.29
CA LEU A 79 -0.58 1.90 28.08
C LEU A 79 0.29 0.85 27.42
N LEU A 80 0.34 0.84 26.10
CA LEU A 80 1.13 -0.12 25.33
C LEU A 80 2.01 0.62 24.31
N PRO A 81 3.20 0.09 23.98
CA PRO A 81 4.11 0.70 23.01
C PRO A 81 3.44 0.85 21.64
N TYR A 82 3.25 2.07 21.17
CA TYR A 82 2.53 2.35 19.91
C TYR A 82 3.43 2.73 18.75
N ARG A 83 4.66 3.12 18.99
CA ARG A 83 5.54 3.61 17.92
C ARG A 83 6.26 2.45 17.23
N PRO A 84 5.76 1.95 16.07
CA PRO A 84 6.57 1.09 15.24
C PRO A 84 7.78 1.90 14.76
N ALA A 85 8.98 1.38 14.91
CA ALA A 85 10.12 1.91 14.17
C ALA A 85 9.75 1.89 12.68
N ARG A 86 9.75 3.04 12.01
CA ARG A 86 9.54 3.08 10.56
C ARG A 86 10.71 2.37 9.91
N VAL A 87 10.45 1.18 9.38
CA VAL A 87 11.45 0.42 8.62
C VAL A 87 11.76 1.22 7.34
N ARG A 88 13.05 1.43 7.07
CA ARG A 88 13.47 2.07 5.82
C ARG A 88 12.92 1.28 4.64
N PRO A 89 12.36 1.95 3.62
CA PRO A 89 11.87 1.27 2.44
C PRO A 89 13.04 0.68 1.66
N TYR A 90 12.79 -0.43 1.00
CA TYR A 90 13.72 -0.95 0.02
C TYR A 90 13.57 -0.13 -1.27
N LEU A 91 14.67 0.43 -1.76
CA LEU A 91 14.70 1.16 -3.02
C LEU A 91 15.24 0.23 -4.11
N TYR A 92 14.35 -0.22 -4.98
CA TYR A 92 14.74 -1.09 -6.10
C TYR A 92 15.59 -0.32 -7.09
N SER A 93 16.69 -0.93 -7.54
CA SER A 93 17.41 -0.48 -8.73
C SER A 93 16.63 -0.83 -10.02
N GLU A 94 16.95 -0.17 -11.12
CA GLU A 94 16.34 -0.48 -12.42
C GLU A 94 16.62 -1.93 -12.84
N GLU A 95 17.82 -2.43 -12.55
CA GLU A 95 18.21 -3.80 -12.84
C GLU A 95 17.40 -4.82 -12.03
N GLU A 96 17.15 -4.54 -10.75
CA GLU A 96 16.32 -5.39 -9.90
C GLU A 96 14.87 -5.42 -10.38
N ILE A 97 14.32 -4.27 -10.78
CA ILE A 97 12.99 -4.22 -11.41
C ILE A 97 12.96 -5.05 -12.68
N ARG A 98 13.97 -4.90 -13.56
CA ARG A 98 14.06 -5.65 -14.81
C ARG A 98 14.10 -7.16 -14.57
N ARG A 99 14.92 -7.62 -13.60
CA ARG A 99 14.99 -9.04 -13.22
C ARG A 99 13.66 -9.55 -12.67
N LEU A 100 12.96 -8.77 -11.84
CA LEU A 100 11.63 -9.13 -11.33
C LEU A 100 10.60 -9.26 -12.46
N LEU A 101 10.61 -8.33 -13.42
CA LEU A 101 9.73 -8.35 -14.58
C LEU A 101 10.01 -9.56 -15.48
N GLN A 102 11.29 -9.86 -15.73
CA GLN A 102 11.69 -11.03 -16.50
C GLN A 102 11.25 -12.33 -15.80
N ALA A 103 11.50 -12.45 -14.50
CA ALA A 103 11.05 -13.60 -13.72
C ALA A 103 9.52 -13.75 -13.71
N ALA A 104 8.78 -12.64 -13.80
CA ALA A 104 7.31 -12.68 -13.91
C ALA A 104 6.87 -13.27 -15.27
N LEU A 105 7.57 -12.97 -16.36
CA LEU A 105 7.27 -13.57 -17.67
C LEU A 105 7.55 -15.07 -17.70
N GLU A 106 8.46 -15.56 -16.88
CA GLU A 106 8.84 -16.96 -16.75
C GLU A 106 7.94 -17.77 -15.81
N LEU A 107 6.93 -17.13 -15.22
CA LEU A 107 5.97 -17.85 -14.39
C LEU A 107 5.24 -18.91 -15.21
N ALA A 108 5.22 -20.13 -14.71
CA ALA A 108 4.47 -21.24 -15.31
C ALA A 108 2.98 -20.85 -15.40
N SER A 109 2.48 -20.73 -16.62
CA SER A 109 1.13 -20.26 -16.88
C SER A 109 0.58 -20.90 -18.15
N LEU A 110 -0.57 -21.57 -18.03
CA LEU A 110 -1.28 -22.02 -19.20
C LEU A 110 -1.63 -20.79 -20.08
N GLN A 111 -1.17 -20.80 -21.33
CA GLN A 111 -1.37 -19.75 -22.32
C GLN A 111 -0.81 -18.36 -21.91
N GLY A 112 0.07 -18.28 -20.90
CA GLY A 112 0.79 -17.05 -20.56
C GLY A 112 -0.03 -15.95 -19.85
N LEU A 113 -1.29 -16.16 -19.47
CA LEU A 113 -2.09 -15.09 -18.86
C LEU A 113 -1.50 -14.64 -17.51
N ALA A 114 -1.16 -15.58 -16.63
CA ALA A 114 -0.65 -15.21 -15.32
C ALA A 114 0.70 -14.50 -15.42
N SER A 115 1.62 -14.99 -16.25
CA SER A 115 2.93 -14.36 -16.46
C SER A 115 2.80 -12.93 -16.96
N LYS A 116 1.99 -12.69 -18.00
CA LYS A 116 1.73 -11.32 -18.50
C LYS A 116 0.99 -10.46 -17.47
N THR A 117 0.05 -11.04 -16.69
CA THR A 117 -0.64 -10.28 -15.65
C THR A 117 0.33 -9.78 -14.59
N TYR A 118 1.23 -10.64 -14.09
CA TYR A 118 2.22 -10.23 -13.09
C TYR A 118 3.27 -9.28 -13.66
N TYR A 119 3.73 -9.51 -14.88
CA TYR A 119 4.62 -8.58 -15.58
C TYR A 119 4.03 -7.17 -15.66
N CYS A 120 2.81 -7.05 -16.17
CA CYS A 120 2.14 -5.75 -16.31
C CYS A 120 1.78 -5.13 -14.96
N LEU A 121 1.35 -5.94 -13.97
CA LEU A 121 1.03 -5.45 -12.63
C LEU A 121 2.27 -4.87 -11.93
N LEU A 122 3.38 -5.62 -11.90
CA LEU A 122 4.62 -5.16 -11.25
C LEU A 122 5.23 -3.97 -12.01
N GLY A 123 5.22 -4.00 -13.35
CA GLY A 123 5.64 -2.88 -14.19
C GLY A 123 4.81 -1.62 -13.91
N LEU A 124 3.49 -1.74 -13.86
CA LEU A 124 2.63 -0.60 -13.53
C LEU A 124 2.91 -0.02 -12.15
N LEU A 125 3.09 -0.87 -11.14
CA LEU A 125 3.44 -0.43 -9.78
C LEU A 125 4.76 0.33 -9.75
N SER A 126 5.76 -0.11 -10.52
CA SER A 126 7.09 0.53 -10.55
C SER A 126 7.09 1.92 -11.19
N VAL A 127 6.26 2.13 -12.22
CA VAL A 127 6.24 3.40 -12.99
C VAL A 127 5.15 4.39 -12.55
N THR A 128 4.22 3.98 -11.68
CA THR A 128 3.14 4.86 -11.21
C THR A 128 3.10 5.03 -9.70
N GLY A 129 3.77 4.19 -8.95
CA GLY A 129 3.68 4.20 -7.49
C GLY A 129 2.28 3.93 -6.93
N LEU A 130 1.37 3.32 -7.70
CA LEU A 130 0.05 2.93 -7.22
C LEU A 130 0.14 2.01 -5.99
N ARG A 131 -0.82 2.12 -5.08
CA ARG A 131 -0.96 1.10 -4.03
C ARG A 131 -1.40 -0.21 -4.67
N ILE A 132 -0.88 -1.33 -4.19
CA ILE A 132 -1.29 -2.65 -4.71
C ILE A 132 -2.81 -2.83 -4.70
N SER A 133 -3.49 -2.37 -3.65
CA SER A 133 -4.94 -2.44 -3.58
C SER A 133 -5.63 -1.60 -4.66
N GLU A 134 -5.07 -0.44 -5.04
CA GLU A 134 -5.58 0.41 -6.11
C GLU A 134 -5.45 -0.31 -7.45
N ALA A 135 -4.27 -0.85 -7.77
CA ALA A 135 -4.03 -1.60 -8.99
C ALA A 135 -4.93 -2.84 -9.12
N LEU A 136 -5.14 -3.57 -8.02
CA LEU A 136 -6.02 -4.76 -8.01
C LEU A 136 -7.51 -4.43 -8.11
N HIS A 137 -7.93 -3.19 -7.84
CA HIS A 137 -9.31 -2.75 -7.97
C HIS A 137 -9.58 -1.96 -9.26
N LEU A 138 -8.56 -1.72 -10.10
CA LEU A 138 -8.77 -1.14 -11.42
C LEU A 138 -9.74 -2.00 -12.22
N ARG A 139 -10.84 -1.40 -12.66
CA ARG A 139 -11.77 -2.02 -13.59
C ARG A 139 -11.31 -1.80 -15.02
N SER A 140 -11.84 -2.58 -15.95
CA SER A 140 -11.52 -2.39 -17.37
C SER A 140 -11.96 -1.02 -17.88
N GLU A 141 -13.06 -0.49 -17.38
CA GLU A 141 -13.59 0.84 -17.67
C GLU A 141 -12.79 2.00 -17.06
N ASP A 142 -11.95 1.70 -16.05
CA ASP A 142 -11.08 2.69 -15.40
C ASP A 142 -9.74 2.88 -16.13
N VAL A 143 -9.47 2.07 -17.15
CA VAL A 143 -8.20 2.09 -17.89
C VAL A 143 -8.45 2.57 -19.32
N ASP A 144 -8.28 3.87 -19.50
CA ASP A 144 -8.32 4.47 -20.83
C ASP A 144 -6.95 4.33 -21.50
N LEU A 145 -6.87 3.31 -22.38
CA LEU A 145 -5.65 3.04 -23.14
C LEU A 145 -5.51 3.91 -24.40
N THR A 146 -6.52 4.72 -24.73
CA THR A 146 -6.44 5.68 -25.84
C THR A 146 -5.77 6.96 -25.36
N GLU A 147 -6.26 7.50 -24.24
CA GLU A 147 -5.71 8.71 -23.63
C GLU A 147 -4.50 8.44 -22.71
N GLY A 148 -4.24 7.18 -22.36
CA GLY A 148 -3.16 6.82 -21.42
C GLY A 148 -3.47 7.26 -19.99
N ILE A 149 -4.71 7.10 -19.54
CA ILE A 149 -5.16 7.57 -18.22
C ILE A 149 -5.78 6.41 -17.43
N LEU A 150 -5.42 6.32 -16.15
CA LEU A 150 -6.05 5.41 -15.18
C LEU A 150 -6.94 6.20 -14.23
N ALA A 151 -8.20 5.81 -14.09
CA ALA A 151 -9.13 6.37 -13.10
C ALA A 151 -9.05 5.54 -11.81
N VAL A 152 -8.32 6.00 -10.82
CA VAL A 152 -8.19 5.33 -9.51
C VAL A 152 -9.32 5.80 -8.61
N ARG A 153 -10.35 4.94 -8.44
CA ARG A 153 -11.58 5.29 -7.73
C ARG A 153 -11.60 4.78 -6.30
N SER A 154 -12.36 5.47 -5.45
CA SER A 154 -12.75 5.04 -4.09
C SER A 154 -11.59 4.51 -3.25
N THR A 155 -10.47 5.21 -3.23
CA THR A 155 -9.27 4.85 -2.46
C THR A 155 -9.53 4.94 -0.96
N LYS A 156 -8.50 4.72 -0.14
CA LYS A 156 -8.55 5.01 1.29
C LYS A 156 -9.04 6.47 1.48
N PHE A 157 -10.12 6.68 2.22
CA PHE A 157 -10.82 7.96 2.44
C PHE A 157 -11.74 8.43 1.27
N GLY A 158 -12.16 7.54 0.38
CA GLY A 158 -13.15 7.84 -0.67
C GLY A 158 -12.66 8.73 -1.82
N LYS A 159 -11.39 9.13 -1.84
CA LYS A 159 -10.83 9.99 -2.89
C LYS A 159 -10.65 9.22 -4.20
N SER A 160 -10.89 9.91 -5.31
CA SER A 160 -10.59 9.42 -6.66
C SER A 160 -9.60 10.36 -7.33
N ARG A 161 -8.80 9.84 -8.26
CA ARG A 161 -7.84 10.63 -9.04
C ARG A 161 -7.55 9.99 -10.38
N PHE A 162 -7.10 10.79 -11.31
CA PHE A 162 -6.54 10.34 -12.57
C PHE A 162 -5.02 10.17 -12.43
N VAL A 163 -4.50 9.11 -13.03
CA VAL A 163 -3.08 8.80 -13.08
C VAL A 163 -2.69 8.64 -14.55
N PRO A 164 -2.03 9.63 -15.16
CA PRO A 164 -1.51 9.51 -16.51
C PRO A 164 -0.37 8.50 -16.54
N ILE A 165 -0.27 7.75 -17.64
CA ILE A 165 0.78 6.79 -17.90
C ILE A 165 1.52 7.15 -19.19
N HIS A 166 2.81 6.85 -19.21
CA HIS A 166 3.63 7.08 -20.40
C HIS A 166 3.24 6.16 -21.56
N THR A 167 3.44 6.60 -22.79
CA THR A 167 3.09 5.85 -24.02
C THR A 167 3.71 4.45 -24.07
N SER A 168 4.92 4.25 -23.54
CA SER A 168 5.53 2.92 -23.45
C SER A 168 4.75 1.97 -22.53
N THR A 169 4.27 2.48 -21.39
CA THR A 169 3.41 1.71 -20.46
C THR A 169 2.06 1.42 -21.08
N GLN A 170 1.48 2.42 -21.77
CA GLN A 170 0.22 2.29 -22.48
C GLN A 170 0.27 1.14 -23.51
N ARG A 171 1.34 1.07 -24.35
CA ARG A 171 1.53 -0.03 -25.32
C ARG A 171 1.55 -1.40 -24.65
N VAL A 172 2.32 -1.56 -23.58
CA VAL A 172 2.41 -2.83 -22.84
C VAL A 172 1.04 -3.23 -22.24
N LEU A 173 0.27 -2.26 -21.74
CA LEU A 173 -1.07 -2.53 -21.22
C LEU A 173 -2.08 -2.83 -22.33
N CYS A 174 -1.96 -2.24 -23.52
CA CYS A 174 -2.74 -2.60 -24.71
C CYS A 174 -2.50 -4.06 -25.09
N ASP A 175 -1.24 -4.49 -25.19
CA ASP A 175 -0.86 -5.86 -25.52
C ASP A 175 -1.40 -6.86 -24.49
N TYR A 176 -1.35 -6.49 -23.20
CA TYR A 176 -1.94 -7.28 -22.14
C TYR A 176 -3.46 -7.37 -22.28
N ALA A 177 -4.15 -6.26 -22.51
CA ALA A 177 -5.61 -6.21 -22.65
C ALA A 177 -6.08 -7.07 -23.83
N ALA A 178 -5.42 -6.98 -24.99
CA ALA A 178 -5.71 -7.80 -26.16
C ALA A 178 -5.45 -9.29 -25.90
N HIS A 179 -4.36 -9.64 -25.23
CA HIS A 179 -4.05 -11.02 -24.85
C HIS A 179 -5.09 -11.58 -23.87
N ARG A 180 -5.44 -10.80 -22.84
CA ARG A 180 -6.47 -11.14 -21.86
C ARG A 180 -7.82 -11.39 -22.54
N ALA A 181 -8.25 -10.49 -23.44
CA ALA A 181 -9.54 -10.61 -24.14
C ALA A 181 -9.62 -11.92 -24.95
N ARG A 182 -8.56 -12.27 -25.69
CA ARG A 182 -8.49 -13.53 -26.43
C ARG A 182 -8.62 -14.75 -25.53
N LEU A 183 -7.94 -14.77 -24.37
CA LEU A 183 -7.92 -15.93 -23.47
C LEU A 183 -9.21 -16.08 -22.67
N LEU A 184 -9.90 -14.99 -22.38
CA LEU A 184 -11.21 -15.04 -21.72
C LEU A 184 -12.33 -15.43 -22.67
N ALA A 185 -12.12 -15.37 -24.00
CA ALA A 185 -13.06 -15.83 -25.02
C ALA A 185 -14.50 -15.35 -24.77
N GLY A 186 -14.67 -14.04 -24.55
CA GLY A 186 -15.98 -13.42 -24.30
C GLY A 186 -16.49 -13.53 -22.87
N ARG A 187 -15.80 -14.22 -21.96
CA ARG A 187 -16.17 -14.23 -20.54
C ARG A 187 -16.03 -12.83 -19.95
N PRO A 188 -17.04 -12.30 -19.26
CA PRO A 188 -17.00 -10.96 -18.69
C PRO A 188 -15.93 -10.88 -17.61
N ALA A 189 -15.09 -9.84 -17.66
CA ALA A 189 -14.09 -9.54 -16.67
C ALA A 189 -14.16 -8.07 -16.29
N SER A 190 -14.74 -7.78 -15.13
CA SER A 190 -14.92 -6.42 -14.64
C SER A 190 -13.59 -5.76 -14.25
N PHE A 191 -12.57 -6.54 -13.83
CA PHE A 191 -11.28 -6.02 -13.40
C PHE A 191 -10.27 -6.05 -14.54
N PHE A 192 -9.35 -5.08 -14.52
CA PHE A 192 -8.29 -5.00 -15.53
C PHE A 192 -7.27 -6.13 -15.34
N PHE A 193 -6.74 -6.32 -14.12
CA PHE A 193 -5.86 -7.45 -13.79
C PHE A 193 -6.66 -8.62 -13.25
N VAL A 194 -6.59 -9.75 -13.94
CA VAL A 194 -7.45 -10.90 -13.64
C VAL A 194 -6.68 -12.20 -13.47
N SER A 195 -7.30 -13.12 -12.74
CA SER A 195 -6.93 -14.53 -12.70
C SER A 195 -7.31 -15.24 -13.99
N ARG A 196 -6.89 -16.49 -14.15
CA ARG A 196 -7.32 -17.37 -15.25
C ARG A 196 -8.84 -17.53 -15.38
N ARG A 197 -9.56 -17.34 -14.27
CA ARG A 197 -11.03 -17.43 -14.22
C ARG A 197 -11.74 -16.13 -14.60
N GLY A 198 -10.99 -15.06 -14.95
CA GLY A 198 -11.54 -13.73 -15.18
C GLY A 198 -11.89 -12.96 -13.90
N THR A 199 -11.60 -13.51 -12.73
CA THR A 199 -11.87 -12.87 -11.43
C THR A 199 -10.70 -11.98 -11.00
N ARG A 200 -10.98 -11.04 -10.11
CA ARG A 200 -9.95 -10.20 -9.48
C ARG A 200 -8.86 -11.07 -8.82
N LEU A 201 -7.62 -10.59 -8.90
CA LEU A 201 -6.51 -11.23 -8.20
C LEU A 201 -6.66 -11.07 -6.68
N GLU A 202 -6.47 -12.16 -5.95
CA GLU A 202 -6.45 -12.13 -4.49
C GLU A 202 -5.14 -11.53 -3.94
N PRO A 203 -5.21 -10.53 -3.03
CA PRO A 203 -4.02 -9.85 -2.51
C PRO A 203 -3.00 -10.81 -1.85
N SER A 204 -3.48 -11.84 -1.17
CA SER A 204 -2.63 -12.87 -0.55
C SER A 204 -1.84 -13.66 -1.59
N ARG A 205 -2.49 -14.02 -2.71
CA ARG A 205 -1.86 -14.73 -3.83
C ARG A 205 -0.82 -13.84 -4.52
N VAL A 206 -1.16 -12.57 -4.76
CA VAL A 206 -0.22 -11.61 -5.35
C VAL A 206 1.01 -11.45 -4.48
N ARG A 207 0.85 -11.32 -3.17
CA ARG A 207 1.96 -11.23 -2.23
C ARG A 207 2.83 -12.50 -2.24
N ARG A 208 2.21 -13.68 -2.26
CA ARG A 208 2.93 -14.96 -2.32
C ARG A 208 3.74 -15.09 -3.62
N THR A 209 3.12 -14.79 -4.77
CA THR A 209 3.83 -14.81 -6.05
C THR A 209 4.99 -13.82 -6.06
N PHE A 210 4.79 -12.60 -5.57
CA PHE A 210 5.86 -11.62 -5.44
C PHE A 210 7.03 -12.12 -4.56
N TYR A 211 6.75 -12.82 -3.45
CA TYR A 211 7.80 -13.42 -2.62
C TYR A 211 8.57 -14.51 -3.38
N THR A 212 7.88 -15.36 -4.12
CA THR A 212 8.54 -16.36 -4.97
C THR A 212 9.43 -15.70 -6.03
N LEU A 213 8.96 -14.64 -6.69
CA LEU A 213 9.75 -13.88 -7.65
C LEU A 213 10.98 -13.22 -7.00
N SER A 214 10.79 -12.62 -5.82
CA SER A 214 11.88 -12.00 -5.06
C SER A 214 12.96 -13.00 -4.65
N GLN A 215 12.57 -14.23 -4.32
CA GLN A 215 13.53 -15.32 -4.03
C GLN A 215 14.27 -15.76 -5.28
N ARG A 216 13.57 -15.97 -6.41
CA ARG A 216 14.18 -16.36 -7.69
C ARG A 216 15.19 -15.34 -8.20
N THR A 217 14.95 -14.07 -7.94
CA THR A 217 15.84 -12.97 -8.37
C THR A 217 16.93 -12.63 -7.36
N GLY A 218 17.03 -13.35 -6.25
CA GLY A 218 18.01 -13.09 -5.20
C GLY A 218 17.72 -11.87 -4.31
N LEU A 219 16.57 -11.20 -4.49
CA LEU A 219 16.16 -10.06 -3.68
C LEU A 219 15.72 -10.45 -2.27
N ARG A 220 15.39 -11.70 -2.07
CA ARG A 220 14.95 -12.24 -0.78
C ARG A 220 15.58 -13.62 -0.56
N THR A 221 16.26 -13.80 0.56
CA THR A 221 16.77 -15.11 0.96
C THR A 221 15.60 -16.05 1.29
N PRO A 222 15.65 -17.33 0.90
CA PRO A 222 14.67 -18.32 1.32
C PRO A 222 14.51 -18.35 2.85
N GLY A 223 13.28 -18.38 3.33
CA GLY A 223 12.98 -18.38 4.77
C GLY A 223 13.09 -17.01 5.47
N ALA A 224 13.58 -15.97 4.80
CA ALA A 224 13.68 -14.63 5.40
C ALA A 224 12.29 -14.05 5.68
N SER A 225 12.07 -13.65 6.95
CA SER A 225 10.85 -12.96 7.39
C SER A 225 10.76 -11.51 6.87
N HIS A 226 11.92 -10.91 6.55
CA HIS A 226 12.06 -9.54 6.06
C HIS A 226 12.65 -9.50 4.65
N GLY A 227 12.43 -8.40 3.94
CA GLY A 227 12.95 -8.17 2.59
C GLY A 227 12.07 -7.22 1.80
N PRO A 228 12.34 -7.02 0.51
CA PRO A 228 11.58 -6.15 -0.36
C PRO A 228 10.07 -6.45 -0.36
N ARG A 229 9.25 -5.41 -0.42
CA ARG A 229 7.79 -5.48 -0.38
C ARG A 229 7.17 -4.83 -1.61
N LEU A 230 5.97 -5.24 -1.99
CA LEU A 230 5.21 -4.59 -3.08
C LEU A 230 5.01 -3.09 -2.86
N HIS A 231 4.89 -2.65 -1.60
CA HIS A 231 4.73 -1.23 -1.29
C HIS A 231 6.00 -0.42 -1.53
N ASP A 232 7.15 -1.06 -1.54
CA ASP A 232 8.44 -0.41 -1.77
C ASP A 232 8.60 0.08 -3.23
N PHE A 233 7.85 -0.47 -4.21
CA PHE A 233 7.75 0.14 -5.56
C PHE A 233 7.24 1.58 -5.51
N ARG A 234 6.24 1.85 -4.66
CA ARG A 234 5.71 3.20 -4.49
C ARG A 234 6.73 4.14 -3.84
N HIS A 235 7.48 3.64 -2.86
CA HIS A 235 8.57 4.40 -2.25
C HIS A 235 9.66 4.69 -3.28
N GLY A 236 10.07 3.67 -4.05
CA GLY A 236 11.04 3.83 -5.14
C GLY A 236 10.59 4.87 -6.17
N PHE A 237 9.36 4.79 -6.65
CA PHE A 237 8.79 5.75 -7.59
C PHE A 237 8.84 7.19 -7.04
N ALA A 238 8.40 7.40 -5.80
CA ALA A 238 8.40 8.73 -5.20
C ALA A 238 9.82 9.29 -5.02
N VAL A 239 10.74 8.49 -4.51
CA VAL A 239 12.15 8.88 -4.31
C VAL A 239 12.84 9.18 -5.65
N GLN A 240 12.69 8.32 -6.65
CA GLN A 240 13.29 8.53 -7.96
C GLN A 240 12.72 9.79 -8.65
N THR A 241 11.42 10.06 -8.51
CA THR A 241 10.81 11.30 -9.02
C THR A 241 11.43 12.53 -8.36
N LEU A 242 11.64 12.52 -7.04
CA LEU A 242 12.27 13.62 -6.32
C LEU A 242 13.73 13.79 -6.71
N ILE A 243 14.51 12.71 -6.81
CA ILE A 243 15.90 12.74 -7.27
C ILE A 243 15.98 13.35 -8.66
N GLN A 244 15.10 12.92 -9.57
CA GLN A 244 15.08 13.46 -10.94
C GLN A 244 14.78 14.96 -10.94
N TRP A 245 13.86 15.44 -10.13
CA TRP A 245 13.55 16.87 -10.04
C TRP A 245 14.71 17.68 -9.46
N TYR A 246 15.38 17.19 -8.42
CA TYR A 246 16.60 17.85 -7.91
C TYR A 246 17.70 17.91 -8.95
N ARG A 247 18.00 16.78 -9.63
CA ARG A 247 19.05 16.70 -10.66
C ARG A 247 18.76 17.58 -11.87
N SER A 248 17.49 17.76 -12.23
CA SER A 248 17.07 18.63 -13.34
C SER A 248 16.84 20.09 -12.95
N GLY A 249 17.24 20.51 -11.73
CA GLY A 249 17.13 21.88 -11.26
C GLY A 249 15.69 22.37 -11.05
N GLN A 250 14.73 21.46 -10.93
CA GLN A 250 13.33 21.83 -10.78
C GLN A 250 13.00 22.27 -9.37
N ASP A 251 12.00 23.14 -9.23
CA ASP A 251 11.49 23.54 -7.92
C ASP A 251 10.69 22.41 -7.27
N VAL A 252 11.38 21.67 -6.39
CA VAL A 252 10.83 20.49 -5.72
C VAL A 252 9.71 20.88 -4.75
N GLU A 253 9.83 21.99 -4.03
CA GLU A 253 8.81 22.44 -3.09
C GLU A 253 7.49 22.73 -3.78
N ARG A 254 7.55 23.45 -4.89
CA ARG A 254 6.39 23.76 -5.70
C ARG A 254 5.74 22.53 -6.32
N ARG A 255 6.52 21.46 -6.57
CA ARG A 255 6.06 20.22 -7.21
C ARG A 255 5.61 19.13 -6.23
N LEU A 256 5.99 19.21 -4.97
CA LEU A 256 5.59 18.23 -3.94
C LEU A 256 4.07 18.04 -3.83
N PRO A 257 3.21 19.08 -3.89
CA PRO A 257 1.76 18.91 -3.89
C PRO A 257 1.26 18.10 -5.10
N ILE A 258 1.91 18.25 -6.27
CA ILE A 258 1.57 17.48 -7.48
C ILE A 258 1.88 15.99 -7.25
N LEU A 259 3.08 15.67 -6.76
CA LEU A 259 3.44 14.29 -6.41
C LEU A 259 2.52 13.71 -5.34
N SER A 260 2.17 14.50 -4.32
CA SER A 260 1.24 14.12 -3.28
C SER A 260 -0.13 13.73 -3.84
N THR A 261 -0.66 14.55 -4.75
CA THR A 261 -1.93 14.32 -5.44
C THR A 261 -1.86 13.09 -6.35
N PHE A 262 -0.80 12.99 -7.14
CA PHE A 262 -0.56 11.83 -8.02
C PHE A 262 -0.52 10.52 -7.23
N LEU A 263 0.19 10.50 -6.12
CA LEU A 263 0.23 9.36 -5.21
C LEU A 263 -1.08 9.14 -4.45
N GLY A 264 -1.96 10.13 -4.32
CA GLY A 264 -3.20 10.07 -3.55
C GLY A 264 -2.95 10.06 -2.04
N HIS A 265 -2.07 10.94 -1.56
CA HIS A 265 -1.91 11.25 -0.15
C HIS A 265 -3.03 12.16 0.34
N VAL A 266 -3.41 12.04 1.60
CA VAL A 266 -4.41 12.94 2.21
C VAL A 266 -3.76 14.26 2.60
N HIS A 267 -2.54 14.17 3.11
CA HIS A 267 -1.74 15.31 3.52
C HIS A 267 -0.42 15.34 2.75
N VAL A 268 0.04 16.51 2.35
CA VAL A 268 1.33 16.69 1.69
C VAL A 268 2.48 16.23 2.60
N SER A 269 2.31 16.36 3.92
CA SER A 269 3.25 15.86 4.93
C SER A 269 3.57 14.36 4.80
N ASP A 270 2.64 13.55 4.26
CA ASP A 270 2.91 12.14 3.97
C ASP A 270 3.96 11.96 2.87
N THR A 271 4.15 12.99 2.02
CA THR A 271 5.14 13.00 0.94
C THR A 271 6.50 13.52 1.43
N TYR A 272 6.53 14.42 2.41
CA TYR A 272 7.80 14.89 3.00
C TYR A 272 8.65 13.77 3.60
N TRP A 273 8.03 12.69 4.05
CA TRP A 273 8.76 11.54 4.55
C TRP A 273 9.74 10.94 3.51
N TYR A 274 9.45 11.05 2.22
CA TYR A 274 10.34 10.57 1.18
C TYR A 274 11.65 11.36 1.11
N LEU A 275 11.65 12.64 1.48
CA LEU A 275 12.85 13.50 1.48
C LEU A 275 13.93 12.97 2.43
N THR A 276 13.52 12.31 3.53
CA THR A 276 14.44 11.74 4.52
C THR A 276 14.74 10.25 4.30
N SER A 277 14.24 9.68 3.21
CA SER A 277 14.26 8.21 3.03
C SER A 277 15.56 7.65 2.47
N CYS A 278 16.39 8.47 1.80
CA CYS A 278 17.67 8.01 1.28
C CYS A 278 18.77 9.09 1.38
N PRO A 279 20.06 8.69 1.55
CA PRO A 279 21.18 9.61 1.66
C PRO A 279 21.40 10.48 0.42
N GLU A 280 21.21 9.91 -0.78
CA GLU A 280 21.37 10.64 -2.03
C GLU A 280 20.41 11.84 -2.12
N LEU A 281 19.14 11.65 -1.79
CA LEU A 281 18.16 12.72 -1.82
C LEU A 281 18.49 13.82 -0.81
N MET A 282 18.97 13.44 0.38
CA MET A 282 19.45 14.39 1.38
C MET A 282 20.66 15.19 0.88
N GLY A 283 21.63 14.53 0.22
CA GLY A 283 22.80 15.20 -0.37
C GLY A 283 22.40 16.21 -1.45
N LEU A 284 21.44 15.88 -2.31
CA LEU A 284 20.94 16.80 -3.33
C LEU A 284 20.20 18.01 -2.70
N ALA A 285 19.46 17.78 -1.62
CA ALA A 285 18.79 18.86 -0.90
C ALA A 285 19.79 19.83 -0.22
N VAL A 286 20.85 19.29 0.41
CA VAL A 286 21.93 20.08 1.00
C VAL A 286 22.63 20.92 -0.05
N LYS A 287 23.07 20.30 -1.16
CA LYS A 287 23.71 21.01 -2.27
C LYS A 287 22.86 22.20 -2.76
N ARG A 288 21.55 22.02 -2.88
CA ARG A 288 20.64 23.10 -3.31
C ARG A 288 20.56 24.22 -2.28
N LEU A 289 20.61 23.92 -0.98
CA LEU A 289 20.66 24.93 0.08
C LEU A 289 21.97 25.73 0.03
N GLU A 290 23.10 25.07 -0.19
CA GLU A 290 24.40 25.71 -0.36
C GLU A 290 24.39 26.67 -1.54
N GLU A 291 23.92 26.23 -2.71
CA GLU A 291 23.75 27.06 -3.92
C GLU A 291 22.81 28.27 -3.71
N TYR A 292 21.85 28.16 -2.80
CA TYR A 292 20.96 29.27 -2.43
C TYR A 292 21.65 30.29 -1.54
N TRP A 293 22.47 29.86 -0.59
CA TRP A 293 23.22 30.74 0.32
C TRP A 293 24.40 31.44 -0.34
N GLU A 294 24.99 30.83 -1.36
CA GLU A 294 26.09 31.41 -2.14
C GLU A 294 25.66 32.45 -3.18
N LYS A 295 24.36 32.58 -3.45
CA LYS A 295 23.85 33.65 -4.32
C LYS A 295 23.93 34.99 -3.61
N PRO A 296 24.72 35.98 -4.13
CA PRO A 296 24.69 37.33 -3.59
C PRO A 296 23.27 37.90 -3.66
N LEU A 297 22.87 38.61 -2.61
CA LEU A 297 21.63 39.37 -2.50
C LEU A 297 21.52 40.43 -3.59
#